data_54098051fa6d24177fc1a3d0b10a26bd
#
_entry.id   54098051fa6d24177fc1a3d0b10a26bd
#
_cell.length_a   1.000
_cell.length_b   1.000
_cell.length_c   1.000
_cell.angle_alpha   90.00
_cell.angle_beta   90.00
_cell.angle_gamma   90.00
#
_symmetry.space_group_name_H-M   'P 1'
#
loop_
_entity.id
_entity.type
_entity.pdbx_description
1 polymer ?
#
loop_
_entity_poly.entity_id
_entity_poly.type
_entity_poly.pdbx_seq_one_letter_code
_entity_poly.pdbx_strand_id
1 'polypeptide(L)'
;FIGMQDSVSPMITDLTVNGMNVLMSFVLALGIKAVGYEGMGFPGIAAGTVAAQYSGLLVAVLLAVFKYRRNTFSTLSFSDLKGVFKGSETRRFFVMNTDLFVRSLCFIAIYIGFTVISARYGDLLLAVSSIMMKLLMIFSYFTDGFAYAGEAMTGKYIGAKDAVMLRQTVKWTFVWSMGIALIFIGIYHFAGVPLLRMMTSDVTVVEASREYLPWLLLMPVIGCAAFTWDGIYIGATASKAIRNSMLWAVVGFTAVWFIGIACLNWLSSGIGLDSAAAGSLPASGSDVSGATDYGRIAMHILMAAYFAHLLARTIYLSAKYRKVVHI
;
A
#
# COMPACT_ATOMS: atom_id res chain seq x y z
N PHE A 1 -17.10 -13.02 -2.05
CA PHE A 1 -17.96 -12.15 -1.24
C PHE A 1 -18.17 -10.78 -1.90
N ILE A 2 -17.12 -10.01 -2.16
CA ILE A 2 -17.20 -8.65 -2.73
C ILE A 2 -17.96 -8.63 -4.07
N GLY A 3 -17.69 -9.57 -4.97
CA GLY A 3 -18.42 -9.70 -6.25
C GLY A 3 -19.93 -10.00 -6.10
N MET A 4 -20.35 -10.50 -4.93
CA MET A 4 -21.77 -10.70 -4.56
C MET A 4 -22.31 -9.55 -3.72
N GLN A 5 -21.57 -8.44 -3.60
CA GLN A 5 -21.90 -7.25 -2.81
C GLN A 5 -22.06 -7.53 -1.30
N ASP A 6 -21.44 -8.59 -0.84
CA ASP A 6 -21.37 -8.95 0.55
C ASP A 6 -20.09 -8.40 1.16
N SER A 7 -20.17 -7.22 1.77
CA SER A 7 -19.06 -6.58 2.47
C SER A 7 -18.92 -7.03 3.93
N VAL A 8 -19.97 -7.60 4.49
CA VAL A 8 -19.98 -8.02 5.90
C VAL A 8 -19.16 -9.29 6.12
N SER A 9 -19.26 -10.26 5.20
CA SER A 9 -18.53 -11.53 5.34
C SER A 9 -17.01 -11.35 5.29
N PRO A 10 -16.41 -10.60 4.33
CA PRO A 10 -14.99 -10.26 4.39
C PRO A 10 -14.61 -9.51 5.66
N MET A 11 -15.41 -8.53 6.09
CA MET A 11 -15.14 -7.77 7.32
C MET A 11 -15.06 -8.68 8.55
N ILE A 12 -16.00 -9.62 8.72
CA ILE A 12 -15.95 -10.59 9.82
C ILE A 12 -14.71 -11.48 9.72
N THR A 13 -14.37 -11.92 8.52
CA THR A 13 -13.16 -12.72 8.27
C THR A 13 -11.90 -11.95 8.67
N ASP A 14 -11.75 -10.71 8.23
CA ASP A 14 -10.59 -9.86 8.52
C ASP A 14 -10.49 -9.51 10.01
N LEU A 15 -11.61 -9.20 10.66
CA LEU A 15 -11.66 -8.99 12.11
C LEU A 15 -11.23 -10.24 12.87
N THR A 16 -11.66 -11.43 12.41
CA THR A 16 -11.26 -12.70 13.01
C THR A 16 -9.75 -12.92 12.83
N VAL A 17 -9.22 -12.75 11.63
CA VAL A 17 -7.78 -12.90 11.35
C VAL A 17 -6.97 -11.95 12.23
N ASN A 18 -7.31 -10.66 12.26
CA ASN A 18 -6.57 -9.67 13.02
C ASN A 18 -6.70 -9.89 14.54
N GLY A 19 -7.89 -10.17 15.04
CA GLY A 19 -8.12 -10.48 16.45
C GLY A 19 -7.37 -11.73 16.91
N MET A 20 -7.46 -12.82 16.12
CA MET A 20 -6.72 -14.06 16.39
C MET A 20 -5.22 -13.86 16.26
N ASN A 21 -4.74 -13.04 15.31
CA ASN A 21 -3.33 -12.75 15.17
C ASN A 21 -2.78 -12.07 16.43
N VAL A 22 -3.43 -11.03 16.90
CA VAL A 22 -3.03 -10.35 18.15
C VAL A 22 -3.07 -11.35 19.31
N LEU A 23 -4.19 -12.03 19.52
CA LEU A 23 -4.36 -12.97 20.62
C LEU A 23 -3.31 -14.09 20.60
N MET A 24 -3.19 -14.80 19.48
CA MET A 24 -2.28 -15.94 19.35
C MET A 24 -0.82 -15.52 19.39
N SER A 25 -0.46 -14.37 18.79
CA SER A 25 0.92 -13.86 18.87
C SER A 25 1.30 -13.52 20.29
N PHE A 26 0.42 -12.86 21.08
CA PHE A 26 0.69 -12.61 22.50
C PHE A 26 0.79 -13.89 23.31
N VAL A 27 -0.16 -14.81 23.15
CA VAL A 27 -0.20 -16.07 23.89
C VAL A 27 1.00 -16.94 23.59
N LEU A 28 1.33 -17.13 22.30
CA LEU A 28 2.41 -18.02 21.90
C LEU A 28 3.80 -17.41 22.08
N ALA A 29 3.92 -16.09 21.98
CA ALA A 29 5.22 -15.43 22.16
C ALA A 29 5.57 -15.22 23.64
N LEU A 30 4.63 -14.71 24.45
CA LEU A 30 4.88 -14.35 25.85
C LEU A 30 4.55 -15.48 26.83
N GLY A 31 3.74 -16.45 26.39
CA GLY A 31 3.27 -17.53 27.26
C GLY A 31 2.11 -17.10 28.17
N ILE A 32 1.58 -18.04 28.91
CA ILE A 32 0.55 -17.83 29.94
C ILE A 32 1.10 -18.35 31.27
N LYS A 33 1.59 -17.44 32.11
CA LYS A 33 2.13 -17.78 33.43
C LYS A 33 1.15 -18.56 34.32
N ALA A 34 -0.15 -18.28 34.18
CA ALA A 34 -1.21 -18.98 34.93
C ALA A 34 -1.31 -20.49 34.63
N VAL A 35 -0.85 -20.92 33.45
CA VAL A 35 -0.89 -22.32 33.00
C VAL A 35 0.52 -22.94 32.94
N GLY A 36 1.56 -22.23 33.37
CA GLY A 36 2.95 -22.68 33.33
C GLY A 36 3.56 -22.74 31.91
N TYR A 37 2.97 -22.06 30.93
CA TYR A 37 3.49 -21.99 29.59
C TYR A 37 4.42 -20.80 29.43
N GLU A 38 5.71 -21.04 29.21
CA GLU A 38 6.76 -20.00 29.13
C GLU A 38 6.79 -19.20 27.82
N GLY A 39 6.01 -19.62 26.81
CA GLY A 39 6.01 -18.99 25.49
C GLY A 39 7.20 -19.39 24.61
N MET A 40 7.03 -19.21 23.30
CA MET A 40 8.01 -19.58 22.27
C MET A 40 8.89 -18.40 21.83
N GLY A 41 8.68 -17.19 22.36
CA GLY A 41 9.37 -15.99 21.91
C GLY A 41 9.05 -15.64 20.44
N PHE A 42 10.08 -15.28 19.67
CA PHE A 42 9.90 -14.88 18.26
C PHE A 42 9.22 -15.94 17.38
N PRO A 43 9.54 -17.26 17.43
CA PRO A 43 8.80 -18.28 16.71
C PRO A 43 7.31 -18.32 17.06
N GLY A 44 6.93 -17.96 18.29
CA GLY A 44 5.55 -17.87 18.72
C GLY A 44 4.73 -16.83 17.96
N ILE A 45 5.33 -15.70 17.58
CA ILE A 45 4.68 -14.67 16.75
C ILE A 45 4.37 -15.24 15.36
N ALA A 46 5.32 -15.94 14.74
CA ALA A 46 5.11 -16.56 13.44
C ALA A 46 4.01 -17.65 13.48
N ALA A 47 4.05 -18.52 14.49
CA ALA A 47 3.03 -19.54 14.71
C ALA A 47 1.64 -18.91 14.96
N GLY A 48 1.58 -17.80 15.72
CA GLY A 48 0.36 -17.04 15.96
C GLY A 48 -0.26 -16.48 14.67
N THR A 49 0.58 -15.94 13.80
CA THR A 49 0.14 -15.44 12.48
C THR A 49 -0.42 -16.57 11.61
N VAL A 50 0.24 -17.73 11.58
CA VAL A 50 -0.24 -18.91 10.83
C VAL A 50 -1.59 -19.38 11.38
N ALA A 51 -1.71 -19.53 12.70
CA ALA A 51 -2.97 -19.92 13.34
C ALA A 51 -4.11 -18.94 13.05
N ALA A 52 -3.84 -17.63 13.04
CA ALA A 52 -4.80 -16.60 12.69
C ALA A 52 -5.29 -16.72 11.23
N GLN A 53 -4.38 -16.98 10.28
CA GLN A 53 -4.75 -17.16 8.87
C GLN A 53 -5.65 -18.38 8.66
N TYR A 54 -5.35 -19.50 9.32
CA TYR A 54 -6.22 -20.70 9.25
C TYR A 54 -7.56 -20.46 9.93
N SER A 55 -7.62 -19.70 11.03
CA SER A 55 -8.89 -19.30 11.67
C SER A 55 -9.76 -18.48 10.73
N GLY A 56 -9.14 -17.50 10.03
CA GLY A 56 -9.84 -16.69 9.03
C GLY A 56 -10.34 -17.53 7.86
N LEU A 57 -9.51 -18.45 7.36
CA LEU A 57 -9.92 -19.38 6.31
C LEU A 57 -11.13 -20.21 6.76
N LEU A 58 -11.10 -20.76 7.97
CA LEU A 58 -12.22 -21.52 8.53
C LEU A 58 -13.50 -20.68 8.56
N VAL A 59 -13.43 -19.46 9.10
CA VAL A 59 -14.58 -18.54 9.16
C VAL A 59 -15.07 -18.18 7.76
N ALA A 60 -14.18 -17.90 6.81
CA ALA A 60 -14.56 -17.61 5.43
C ALA A 60 -15.30 -18.78 4.76
N VAL A 61 -14.80 -20.01 4.95
CA VAL A 61 -15.44 -21.22 4.42
C VAL A 61 -16.81 -21.45 5.08
N LEU A 62 -16.90 -21.30 6.40
CA LEU A 62 -18.18 -21.43 7.11
C LEU A 62 -19.19 -20.40 6.63
N LEU A 63 -18.81 -19.13 6.53
CA LEU A 63 -19.70 -18.08 6.01
C LEU A 63 -20.11 -18.36 4.55
N ALA A 64 -19.19 -18.82 3.71
CA ALA A 64 -19.50 -19.19 2.33
C ALA A 64 -20.51 -20.36 2.29
N VAL A 65 -20.26 -21.41 3.06
CA VAL A 65 -21.16 -22.58 3.11
C VAL A 65 -22.53 -22.20 3.68
N PHE A 66 -22.60 -21.54 4.85
CA PHE A 66 -23.88 -21.22 5.47
C PHE A 66 -24.70 -20.22 4.68
N LYS A 67 -24.06 -19.18 4.12
CA LYS A 67 -24.78 -18.10 3.46
C LYS A 67 -25.14 -18.42 1.98
N TYR A 68 -24.30 -19.19 1.29
CA TYR A 68 -24.45 -19.45 -0.15
C TYR A 68 -24.79 -20.89 -0.50
N ARG A 69 -24.92 -21.79 0.52
CA ARG A 69 -25.20 -23.21 0.32
C ARG A 69 -26.43 -23.44 -0.61
N ARG A 70 -27.49 -22.69 -0.39
CA ARG A 70 -28.76 -22.88 -1.10
C ARG A 70 -28.74 -22.39 -2.55
N ASN A 71 -27.94 -21.35 -2.84
CA ASN A 71 -27.97 -20.69 -4.15
C ASN A 71 -26.78 -21.06 -5.05
N THR A 72 -25.68 -21.47 -4.49
CA THR A 72 -24.44 -21.69 -5.26
C THR A 72 -23.97 -23.14 -5.23
N PHE A 73 -23.98 -23.79 -4.05
CA PHE A 73 -23.44 -25.14 -3.93
C PHE A 73 -24.44 -26.24 -4.39
N SER A 74 -25.75 -25.97 -4.40
CA SER A 74 -26.76 -26.92 -4.84
C SER A 74 -26.79 -27.11 -6.35
N THR A 75 -26.21 -26.18 -7.10
CA THR A 75 -26.16 -26.20 -8.58
C THR A 75 -24.82 -26.61 -9.16
N LEU A 76 -23.78 -26.74 -8.32
CA LEU A 76 -22.44 -27.15 -8.75
C LEU A 76 -22.40 -28.66 -8.99
N SER A 77 -22.28 -29.08 -10.25
CA SER A 77 -21.99 -30.47 -10.62
C SER A 77 -20.50 -30.68 -10.82
N PHE A 78 -19.99 -31.84 -10.45
CA PHE A 78 -18.57 -32.21 -10.66
C PHE A 78 -18.17 -32.22 -12.15
N SER A 79 -19.15 -32.35 -13.06
CA SER A 79 -18.95 -32.23 -14.50
C SER A 79 -18.62 -30.81 -14.95
N ASP A 80 -19.14 -29.80 -14.24
CA ASP A 80 -18.91 -28.38 -14.56
C ASP A 80 -17.47 -27.96 -14.24
N LEU A 81 -16.86 -28.59 -13.22
CA LEU A 81 -15.45 -28.37 -12.85
C LEU A 81 -14.46 -28.78 -13.96
N LYS A 82 -14.77 -29.83 -14.74
CA LYS A 82 -13.91 -30.26 -15.86
C LYS A 82 -13.92 -29.26 -17.04
N GLY A 83 -15.02 -28.51 -17.22
CA GLY A 83 -15.16 -27.49 -18.25
C GLY A 83 -14.47 -26.16 -17.89
N VAL A 84 -14.38 -25.84 -16.60
CA VAL A 84 -13.84 -24.58 -16.10
C VAL A 84 -12.38 -24.36 -16.53
N PHE A 85 -11.56 -25.42 -16.56
CA PHE A 85 -10.11 -25.30 -16.87
C PHE A 85 -9.79 -25.20 -18.38
N LYS A 86 -10.79 -25.37 -19.28
CA LYS A 86 -10.58 -25.38 -20.74
C LYS A 86 -11.18 -24.18 -21.48
N GLY A 87 -11.84 -23.27 -20.78
CA GLY A 87 -12.56 -22.14 -21.38
C GLY A 87 -11.72 -20.87 -21.59
N SER A 88 -12.19 -20.00 -22.49
CA SER A 88 -11.65 -18.65 -22.70
C SER A 88 -11.66 -17.81 -21.41
N GLU A 89 -12.61 -18.05 -20.52
CA GLU A 89 -12.77 -17.38 -19.23
C GLU A 89 -11.62 -17.72 -18.28
N THR A 90 -11.16 -18.97 -18.25
CA THR A 90 -10.01 -19.40 -17.45
C THR A 90 -8.74 -18.70 -17.91
N ARG A 91 -8.50 -18.60 -19.22
CA ARG A 91 -7.36 -17.86 -19.76
C ARG A 91 -7.44 -16.37 -19.35
N ARG A 92 -8.62 -15.77 -19.43
CA ARG A 92 -8.84 -14.38 -19.02
C ARG A 92 -8.55 -14.19 -17.54
N PHE A 93 -8.98 -15.12 -16.68
CA PHE A 93 -8.68 -15.12 -15.24
C PHE A 93 -7.18 -15.18 -14.96
N PHE A 94 -6.44 -16.09 -15.60
CA PHE A 94 -4.99 -16.19 -15.41
C PHE A 94 -4.25 -14.94 -15.91
N VAL A 95 -4.63 -14.38 -17.05
CA VAL A 95 -4.03 -13.14 -17.57
C VAL A 95 -4.27 -11.98 -16.60
N MET A 96 -5.50 -11.84 -16.08
CA MET A 96 -5.83 -10.80 -15.11
C MET A 96 -5.01 -10.95 -13.82
N ASN A 97 -4.90 -12.17 -13.29
CA ASN A 97 -4.09 -12.42 -12.09
C ASN A 97 -2.61 -12.16 -12.33
N THR A 98 -2.07 -12.50 -13.52
CA THR A 98 -0.68 -12.18 -13.89
C THR A 98 -0.46 -10.67 -13.93
N ASP A 99 -1.39 -9.91 -14.51
CA ASP A 99 -1.31 -8.43 -14.52
C ASP A 99 -1.29 -7.85 -13.10
N LEU A 100 -2.13 -8.37 -12.20
CA LEU A 100 -2.18 -7.96 -10.79
C LEU A 100 -0.92 -8.39 -10.03
N PHE A 101 -0.36 -9.55 -10.35
CA PHE A 101 0.89 -10.02 -9.79
C PHE A 101 2.06 -9.08 -10.17
N VAL A 102 2.18 -8.73 -11.46
CA VAL A 102 3.20 -7.76 -11.93
C VAL A 102 3.02 -6.41 -11.24
N ARG A 103 1.77 -5.93 -11.09
CA ARG A 103 1.47 -4.73 -10.30
C ARG A 103 2.05 -4.81 -8.89
N SER A 104 1.79 -5.94 -8.21
CA SER A 104 2.26 -6.15 -6.82
C SER A 104 3.78 -6.19 -6.73
N LEU A 105 4.46 -6.83 -7.70
CA LEU A 105 5.92 -6.83 -7.79
C LEU A 105 6.48 -5.41 -7.95
N CYS A 106 5.87 -4.59 -8.81
CA CYS A 106 6.28 -3.19 -8.99
C CYS A 106 6.12 -2.39 -7.69
N PHE A 107 5.00 -2.58 -6.98
CA PHE A 107 4.77 -1.92 -5.69
C PHE A 107 5.81 -2.32 -4.65
N ILE A 108 6.07 -3.63 -4.51
CA ILE A 108 7.08 -4.16 -3.60
C ILE A 108 8.48 -3.62 -3.98
N ALA A 109 8.80 -3.56 -5.27
CA ALA A 109 10.09 -3.03 -5.74
C ALA A 109 10.28 -1.55 -5.35
N ILE A 110 9.24 -0.72 -5.47
CA ILE A 110 9.29 0.68 -5.02
C ILE A 110 9.49 0.75 -3.50
N TYR A 111 8.72 -0.05 -2.73
CA TYR A 111 8.79 -0.04 -1.26
C TYR A 111 10.17 -0.51 -0.75
N ILE A 112 10.67 -1.63 -1.28
CA ILE A 112 12.00 -2.14 -0.93
C ILE A 112 13.08 -1.16 -1.42
N GLY A 113 12.96 -0.65 -2.65
CA GLY A 113 13.88 0.34 -3.20
C GLY A 113 13.98 1.57 -2.32
N PHE A 114 12.86 2.10 -1.85
CA PHE A 114 12.81 3.23 -0.91
C PHE A 114 13.59 2.92 0.38
N THR A 115 13.34 1.75 0.98
CA THR A 115 14.00 1.33 2.23
C THR A 115 15.50 1.10 2.03
N VAL A 116 15.90 0.41 0.97
CA VAL A 116 17.33 0.12 0.67
C VAL A 116 18.09 1.40 0.36
N ILE A 117 17.47 2.33 -0.35
CA ILE A 117 18.09 3.62 -0.64
C ILE A 117 18.27 4.43 0.65
N SER A 118 17.25 4.52 1.50
CA SER A 118 17.34 5.27 2.76
C SER A 118 18.38 4.69 3.71
N ALA A 119 18.56 3.37 3.73
CA ALA A 119 19.58 2.70 4.55
C ALA A 119 21.03 3.10 4.20
N ARG A 120 21.27 3.59 2.97
CA ARG A 120 22.62 4.05 2.57
C ARG A 120 23.04 5.36 3.24
N TYR A 121 22.09 6.11 3.79
CA TYR A 121 22.32 7.42 4.41
C TYR A 121 22.39 7.38 5.93
N GLY A 122 22.51 6.18 6.50
CA GLY A 122 22.68 5.95 7.94
C GLY A 122 21.40 5.59 8.68
N ASP A 123 21.57 5.12 9.90
CA ASP A 123 20.48 4.56 10.71
C ASP A 123 19.41 5.58 11.09
N LEU A 124 19.80 6.84 11.31
CA LEU A 124 18.88 7.91 11.64
C LEU A 124 17.89 8.15 10.47
N LEU A 125 18.39 8.31 9.23
CA LEU A 125 17.55 8.55 8.08
C LEU A 125 16.74 7.31 7.69
N LEU A 126 17.26 6.11 7.92
CA LEU A 126 16.50 4.87 7.80
C LEU A 126 15.32 4.81 8.78
N ALA A 127 15.54 5.18 10.04
CA ALA A 127 14.47 5.25 11.04
C ALA A 127 13.40 6.28 10.67
N VAL A 128 13.83 7.50 10.28
CA VAL A 128 12.95 8.57 9.81
C VAL A 128 12.12 8.09 8.62
N SER A 129 12.75 7.51 7.60
CA SER A 129 12.09 7.01 6.39
C SER A 129 11.06 5.93 6.72
N SER A 130 11.39 5.02 7.63
CA SER A 130 10.50 3.94 8.06
C SER A 130 9.24 4.47 8.76
N ILE A 131 9.39 5.45 9.64
CA ILE A 131 8.27 6.11 10.32
C ILE A 131 7.41 6.86 9.31
N MET A 132 8.02 7.65 8.42
CA MET A 132 7.29 8.40 7.38
C MET A 132 6.48 7.46 6.49
N MET A 133 7.08 6.36 6.03
CA MET A 133 6.38 5.35 5.22
C MET A 133 5.20 4.71 5.97
N LYS A 134 5.33 4.44 7.26
CA LYS A 134 4.21 3.91 8.07
C LYS A 134 3.05 4.90 8.17
N LEU A 135 3.34 6.18 8.39
CA LEU A 135 2.31 7.22 8.42
C LEU A 135 1.64 7.40 7.05
N LEU A 136 2.41 7.37 5.95
CA LEU A 136 1.87 7.40 4.60
C LEU A 136 0.95 6.18 4.33
N MET A 137 1.32 4.99 4.82
CA MET A 137 0.50 3.78 4.66
C MET A 137 -0.79 3.82 5.48
N ILE A 138 -0.80 4.44 6.65
CA ILE A 138 -2.04 4.60 7.44
C ILE A 138 -3.11 5.32 6.62
N PHE A 139 -2.77 6.43 5.96
CA PHE A 139 -3.68 7.11 5.05
C PHE A 139 -4.17 6.20 3.90
N SER A 140 -3.24 5.45 3.29
CA SER A 140 -3.60 4.47 2.24
C SER A 140 -4.70 3.52 2.68
N TYR A 141 -4.57 2.91 3.85
CA TYR A 141 -5.53 1.92 4.36
C TYR A 141 -6.94 2.51 4.52
N PHE A 142 -7.04 3.78 4.96
CA PHE A 142 -8.34 4.44 5.03
C PHE A 142 -8.93 4.71 3.65
N THR A 143 -8.11 5.13 2.69
CA THR A 143 -8.57 5.37 1.32
C THR A 143 -8.94 4.07 0.61
N ASP A 144 -8.25 2.96 0.89
CA ASP A 144 -8.53 1.65 0.32
C ASP A 144 -9.95 1.16 0.68
N GLY A 145 -10.49 1.52 1.84
CA GLY A 145 -11.87 1.23 2.19
C GLY A 145 -12.88 1.78 1.18
N PHE A 146 -12.68 3.02 0.72
CA PHE A 146 -13.50 3.62 -0.33
C PHE A 146 -13.18 3.07 -1.72
N ALA A 147 -11.91 2.71 -1.98
CA ALA A 147 -11.51 2.05 -3.22
C ALA A 147 -12.20 0.69 -3.38
N TYR A 148 -12.30 -0.12 -2.33
CA TYR A 148 -13.05 -1.39 -2.34
C TYR A 148 -14.54 -1.20 -2.57
N ALA A 149 -15.14 -0.17 -1.96
CA ALA A 149 -16.54 0.17 -2.25
C ALA A 149 -16.72 0.57 -3.72
N GLY A 150 -15.81 1.38 -4.26
CA GLY A 150 -15.75 1.78 -5.65
C GLY A 150 -15.58 0.57 -6.59
N GLU A 151 -14.74 -0.39 -6.23
CA GLU A 151 -14.53 -1.66 -6.96
C GLU A 151 -15.84 -2.45 -7.09
N ALA A 152 -16.50 -2.72 -5.97
CA ALA A 152 -17.73 -3.50 -5.91
C ALA A 152 -18.86 -2.84 -6.74
N MET A 153 -19.04 -1.53 -6.59
CA MET A 153 -20.08 -0.77 -7.29
C MET A 153 -19.77 -0.63 -8.79
N THR A 154 -18.50 -0.41 -9.15
CA THR A 154 -18.06 -0.34 -10.56
C THR A 154 -18.32 -1.67 -11.25
N GLY A 155 -17.95 -2.79 -10.66
CA GLY A 155 -18.20 -4.12 -11.18
C GLY A 155 -19.71 -4.38 -11.40
N LYS A 156 -20.54 -3.97 -10.42
CA LYS A 156 -22.01 -4.09 -10.53
C LYS A 156 -22.57 -3.32 -11.71
N TYR A 157 -22.26 -2.04 -11.85
CA TYR A 157 -22.88 -1.19 -12.87
C TYR A 157 -22.33 -1.44 -14.26
N ILE A 158 -21.08 -1.90 -14.39
CA ILE A 158 -20.57 -2.41 -15.66
C ILE A 158 -21.31 -3.68 -16.06
N GLY A 159 -21.54 -4.62 -15.12
CA GLY A 159 -22.32 -5.83 -15.37
C GLY A 159 -23.77 -5.55 -15.75
N ALA A 160 -24.37 -4.53 -15.14
CA ALA A 160 -25.73 -4.07 -15.44
C ALA A 160 -25.81 -3.17 -16.69
N LYS A 161 -24.69 -2.79 -17.30
CA LYS A 161 -24.59 -1.84 -18.42
C LYS A 161 -25.24 -0.47 -18.12
N ASP A 162 -25.18 -0.03 -16.86
CA ASP A 162 -25.74 1.24 -16.41
C ASP A 162 -24.65 2.33 -16.35
N ALA A 163 -24.50 3.05 -17.45
CA ALA A 163 -23.49 4.12 -17.57
C ALA A 163 -23.77 5.32 -16.65
N VAL A 164 -25.04 5.57 -16.28
CA VAL A 164 -25.40 6.71 -15.42
C VAL A 164 -24.95 6.42 -13.99
N MET A 165 -25.33 5.26 -13.45
CA MET A 165 -24.95 4.86 -12.10
C MET A 165 -23.45 4.62 -11.99
N LEU A 166 -22.79 4.14 -13.04
CA LEU A 166 -21.34 4.02 -13.08
C LEU A 166 -20.64 5.37 -12.91
N ARG A 167 -21.05 6.41 -13.64
CA ARG A 167 -20.49 7.76 -13.49
C ARG A 167 -20.73 8.34 -12.10
N GLN A 168 -21.92 8.11 -11.54
CA GLN A 168 -22.23 8.52 -10.17
C GLN A 168 -21.35 7.80 -9.17
N THR A 169 -21.13 6.48 -9.32
CA THR A 169 -20.23 5.69 -8.48
C THR A 169 -18.83 6.29 -8.48
N VAL A 170 -18.24 6.50 -9.66
CA VAL A 170 -16.90 7.12 -9.77
C VAL A 170 -16.87 8.47 -9.06
N LYS A 171 -17.85 9.34 -9.33
CA LYS A 171 -17.93 10.67 -8.70
C LYS A 171 -17.97 10.56 -7.17
N TRP A 172 -18.87 9.75 -6.62
CA TRP A 172 -19.05 9.66 -5.17
C TRP A 172 -17.87 8.96 -4.48
N THR A 173 -17.26 7.96 -5.11
CA THR A 173 -16.03 7.36 -4.57
C THR A 173 -14.93 8.40 -4.43
N PHE A 174 -14.73 9.26 -5.45
CA PHE A 174 -13.75 10.35 -5.35
C PHE A 174 -14.13 11.39 -4.29
N VAL A 175 -15.41 11.76 -4.18
CA VAL A 175 -15.87 12.73 -3.16
C VAL A 175 -15.57 12.23 -1.75
N TRP A 176 -15.89 10.97 -1.46
CA TRP A 176 -15.63 10.39 -0.14
C TRP A 176 -14.14 10.19 0.13
N SER A 177 -13.38 9.70 -0.85
CA SER A 177 -11.93 9.57 -0.72
C SER A 177 -11.26 10.93 -0.50
N MET A 178 -11.72 11.99 -1.18
CA MET A 178 -11.22 13.35 -0.96
C MET A 178 -11.63 13.90 0.40
N GLY A 179 -12.84 13.57 0.88
CA GLY A 179 -13.28 13.91 2.24
C GLY A 179 -12.33 13.33 3.31
N ILE A 180 -11.97 12.06 3.19
CA ILE A 180 -10.95 11.45 4.07
C ILE A 180 -9.58 12.11 3.90
N ALA A 181 -9.19 12.42 2.68
CA ALA A 181 -7.92 13.12 2.44
C ALA A 181 -7.85 14.47 3.19
N LEU A 182 -8.92 15.26 3.18
CA LEU A 182 -9.01 16.50 3.92
C LEU A 182 -8.92 16.29 5.45
N ILE A 183 -9.58 15.25 5.97
CA ILE A 183 -9.49 14.91 7.40
C ILE A 183 -8.03 14.56 7.76
N PHE A 184 -7.34 13.74 6.94
CA PHE A 184 -5.95 13.37 7.19
C PHE A 184 -4.97 14.54 7.07
N ILE A 185 -5.22 15.50 6.17
CA ILE A 185 -4.45 16.76 6.13
C ILE A 185 -4.58 17.47 7.48
N GLY A 186 -5.79 17.60 8.02
CA GLY A 186 -6.01 18.16 9.36
C GLY A 186 -5.27 17.37 10.44
N ILE A 187 -5.39 16.05 10.45
CA ILE A 187 -4.70 15.19 11.43
C ILE A 187 -3.18 15.37 11.36
N TYR A 188 -2.59 15.31 10.17
CA TYR A 188 -1.15 15.45 10.00
C TYR A 188 -0.65 16.86 10.29
N HIS A 189 -1.46 17.90 10.04
CA HIS A 189 -1.12 19.28 10.36
C HIS A 189 -1.10 19.52 11.89
N PHE A 190 -2.18 19.12 12.59
CA PHE A 190 -2.33 19.40 14.01
C PHE A 190 -1.68 18.35 14.91
N ALA A 191 -1.68 17.09 14.51
CA ALA A 191 -1.20 15.96 15.30
C ALA A 191 0.06 15.29 14.74
N GLY A 192 0.75 15.88 13.75
CA GLY A 192 1.93 15.29 13.13
C GLY A 192 3.03 14.95 14.13
N VAL A 193 3.42 15.87 15.00
CA VAL A 193 4.44 15.65 16.02
C VAL A 193 3.98 14.63 17.10
N PRO A 194 2.78 14.71 17.67
CA PRO A 194 2.23 13.65 18.51
C PRO A 194 2.26 12.27 17.86
N LEU A 195 1.90 12.15 16.58
CA LEU A 195 1.96 10.88 15.84
C LEU A 195 3.38 10.33 15.74
N LEU A 196 4.38 11.20 15.46
CA LEU A 196 5.78 10.79 15.47
C LEU A 196 6.21 10.24 16.83
N ARG A 197 5.82 10.89 17.94
CA ARG A 197 6.10 10.43 19.31
C ARG A 197 5.41 9.13 19.68
N MET A 198 4.27 8.81 19.05
CA MET A 198 3.62 7.51 19.22
C MET A 198 4.37 6.39 18.48
N MET A 199 5.11 6.72 17.42
CA MET A 199 5.84 5.73 16.62
C MET A 199 7.23 5.42 17.20
N THR A 200 7.84 6.37 17.90
CA THR A 200 9.17 6.19 18.51
C THR A 200 9.34 7.01 19.76
N SER A 201 10.08 6.47 20.75
CA SER A 201 10.51 7.18 21.96
C SER A 201 11.85 7.94 21.77
N ASP A 202 12.54 7.72 20.65
CA ASP A 202 13.81 8.39 20.36
C ASP A 202 13.58 9.84 19.93
N VAL A 203 14.00 10.76 20.78
CA VAL A 203 13.84 12.20 20.56
C VAL A 203 14.59 12.67 19.31
N THR A 204 15.76 12.08 19.03
CA THR A 204 16.59 12.44 17.87
C THR A 204 15.87 12.12 16.57
N VAL A 205 15.24 10.94 16.49
CA VAL A 205 14.45 10.51 15.34
C VAL A 205 13.19 11.38 15.19
N VAL A 206 12.52 11.75 16.29
CA VAL A 206 11.36 12.66 16.25
C VAL A 206 11.73 14.02 15.69
N GLU A 207 12.83 14.62 16.19
CA GLU A 207 13.28 15.94 15.72
C GLU A 207 13.69 15.90 14.24
N ALA A 208 14.47 14.90 13.83
CA ALA A 208 14.82 14.72 12.41
C ALA A 208 13.61 14.50 11.51
N SER A 209 12.59 13.79 12.01
CA SER A 209 11.34 13.53 11.22
C SER A 209 10.48 14.78 11.00
N ARG A 210 10.60 15.81 11.85
CA ARG A 210 9.84 17.06 11.70
C ARG A 210 10.06 17.76 10.36
N GLU A 211 11.26 17.69 9.83
CA GLU A 211 11.62 18.28 8.54
C GLU A 211 10.82 17.66 7.38
N TYR A 212 10.42 16.39 7.52
CA TYR A 212 9.70 15.65 6.48
C TYR A 212 8.18 15.67 6.63
N LEU A 213 7.64 16.29 7.70
CA LEU A 213 6.20 16.42 7.92
C LEU A 213 5.43 17.05 6.73
N PRO A 214 5.96 18.06 5.99
CA PRO A 214 5.28 18.59 4.80
C PRO A 214 4.94 17.52 3.76
N TRP A 215 5.74 16.47 3.64
CA TRP A 215 5.45 15.35 2.74
C TRP A 215 4.20 14.57 3.17
N LEU A 216 3.94 14.45 4.49
CA LEU A 216 2.71 13.83 4.99
C LEU A 216 1.46 14.63 4.61
N LEU A 217 1.55 15.97 4.57
CA LEU A 217 0.43 16.82 4.14
C LEU A 217 0.15 16.69 2.65
N LEU A 218 1.17 16.38 1.86
CA LEU A 218 1.06 16.21 0.41
C LEU A 218 0.46 14.85 0.03
N MET A 219 0.66 13.83 0.87
CA MET A 219 0.21 12.46 0.61
C MET A 219 -1.29 12.33 0.37
N PRO A 220 -2.19 12.88 1.22
CA PRO A 220 -3.62 12.76 1.00
C PRO A 220 -4.07 13.36 -0.33
N VAL A 221 -3.44 14.45 -0.76
CA VAL A 221 -3.80 15.12 -2.01
C VAL A 221 -3.43 14.28 -3.23
N ILE A 222 -2.20 13.79 -3.25
CA ILE A 222 -1.66 13.06 -4.42
C ILE A 222 -2.08 11.59 -4.39
N GLY A 223 -2.01 10.95 -3.22
CA GLY A 223 -2.27 9.50 -3.06
C GLY A 223 -3.75 9.15 -3.22
N CYS A 224 -4.66 10.01 -2.75
CA CYS A 224 -6.09 9.78 -2.82
C CYS A 224 -6.55 9.34 -4.22
N ALA A 225 -6.18 10.08 -5.25
CA ALA A 225 -6.59 9.77 -6.61
C ALA A 225 -5.99 8.44 -7.13
N ALA A 226 -4.73 8.15 -6.79
CA ALA A 226 -4.07 6.90 -7.20
C ALA A 226 -4.78 5.67 -6.63
N PHE A 227 -5.11 5.68 -5.34
CA PHE A 227 -5.77 4.56 -4.67
C PHE A 227 -7.24 4.42 -5.10
N THR A 228 -7.96 5.53 -5.24
CA THR A 228 -9.35 5.52 -5.73
C THR A 228 -9.44 4.94 -7.13
N TRP A 229 -8.54 5.32 -8.04
CA TRP A 229 -8.49 4.75 -9.38
C TRP A 229 -8.22 3.25 -9.37
N ASP A 230 -7.35 2.76 -8.50
CA ASP A 230 -7.07 1.32 -8.41
C ASP A 230 -8.35 0.51 -8.19
N GLY A 231 -9.18 0.90 -7.21
CA GLY A 231 -10.46 0.22 -6.95
C GLY A 231 -11.38 0.25 -8.17
N ILE A 232 -11.57 1.42 -8.78
CA ILE A 232 -12.45 1.57 -9.96
C ILE A 232 -11.97 0.69 -11.11
N TYR A 233 -10.67 0.65 -11.40
CA TYR A 233 -10.12 -0.16 -12.50
C TYR A 233 -10.12 -1.66 -12.21
N ILE A 234 -9.95 -2.07 -10.94
CA ILE A 234 -10.11 -3.48 -10.54
C ILE A 234 -11.56 -3.90 -10.75
N GLY A 235 -12.52 -3.09 -10.29
CA GLY A 235 -13.96 -3.33 -10.51
C GLY A 235 -14.34 -3.39 -12.00
N ALA A 236 -13.67 -2.60 -12.83
CA ALA A 236 -13.83 -2.64 -14.30
C ALA A 236 -13.10 -3.83 -14.96
N THR A 237 -12.42 -4.70 -14.20
CA THR A 237 -11.59 -5.80 -14.72
C THR A 237 -10.51 -5.36 -15.71
N ALA A 238 -10.05 -4.11 -15.59
CA ALA A 238 -9.09 -3.49 -16.49
C ALA A 238 -7.64 -3.68 -16.01
N SER A 239 -7.25 -4.91 -15.70
CA SER A 239 -5.96 -5.30 -15.12
C SER A 239 -4.75 -4.81 -15.90
N LYS A 240 -4.82 -4.81 -17.25
CA LYS A 240 -3.78 -4.29 -18.13
C LYS A 240 -3.46 -2.81 -17.88
N ALA A 241 -4.49 -2.00 -17.64
CA ALA A 241 -4.31 -0.57 -17.39
C ALA A 241 -3.61 -0.36 -16.04
N ILE A 242 -4.00 -1.11 -15.01
CA ILE A 242 -3.39 -1.07 -13.67
C ILE A 242 -1.92 -1.50 -13.74
N ARG A 243 -1.62 -2.65 -14.37
CA ARG A 243 -0.23 -3.09 -14.59
C ARG A 243 0.61 -2.01 -15.26
N ASN A 244 0.12 -1.47 -16.38
CA ASN A 244 0.87 -0.47 -17.12
C ASN A 244 1.06 0.83 -16.33
N SER A 245 0.07 1.25 -15.51
CA SER A 245 0.22 2.41 -14.63
C SER A 245 1.33 2.20 -13.61
N MET A 246 1.47 0.98 -13.07
CA MET A 246 2.54 0.65 -12.13
C MET A 246 3.92 0.56 -12.78
N LEU A 247 4.00 0.07 -14.03
CA LEU A 247 5.25 0.13 -14.78
C LEU A 247 5.71 1.58 -15.00
N TRP A 248 4.80 2.48 -15.40
CA TRP A 248 5.10 3.91 -15.49
C TRP A 248 5.43 4.54 -14.13
N ALA A 249 4.83 4.05 -13.05
CA ALA A 249 5.16 4.47 -11.69
C ALA A 249 6.60 4.12 -11.30
N VAL A 250 7.06 2.90 -11.62
CA VAL A 250 8.46 2.49 -11.39
C VAL A 250 9.40 3.38 -12.21
N VAL A 251 9.10 3.65 -13.49
CA VAL A 251 9.88 4.56 -14.32
C VAL A 251 9.91 5.96 -13.70
N GLY A 252 8.77 6.48 -13.24
CA GLY A 252 8.70 7.78 -12.57
C GLY A 252 9.54 7.86 -11.30
N PHE A 253 9.44 6.83 -10.45
CA PHE A 253 10.24 6.72 -9.22
C PHE A 253 11.74 6.71 -9.53
N THR A 254 12.19 5.82 -10.43
CA THR A 254 13.59 5.67 -10.78
C THR A 254 14.13 6.91 -11.48
N ALA A 255 13.39 7.51 -12.40
CA ALA A 255 13.79 8.71 -13.11
C ALA A 255 14.01 9.89 -12.15
N VAL A 256 13.04 10.17 -11.26
CA VAL A 256 13.16 11.28 -10.31
C VAL A 256 14.30 11.03 -9.32
N TRP A 257 14.49 9.79 -8.87
CA TRP A 257 15.61 9.44 -8.00
C TRP A 257 16.96 9.68 -8.70
N PHE A 258 17.19 9.08 -9.87
CA PHE A 258 18.48 9.18 -10.54
C PHE A 258 18.79 10.60 -11.04
N ILE A 259 17.80 11.31 -11.57
CA ILE A 259 17.97 12.71 -11.99
C ILE A 259 18.25 13.59 -10.77
N GLY A 260 17.49 13.41 -9.68
CA GLY A 260 17.66 14.17 -8.45
C GLY A 260 19.04 13.99 -7.84
N ILE A 261 19.53 12.74 -7.75
CA ILE A 261 20.87 12.46 -7.24
C ILE A 261 21.97 12.96 -8.21
N ALA A 262 21.78 12.84 -9.53
CA ALA A 262 22.73 13.40 -10.50
C ALA A 262 22.84 14.94 -10.37
N CYS A 263 21.71 15.63 -10.20
CA CYS A 263 21.69 17.06 -9.95
C CYS A 263 22.36 17.41 -8.61
N LEU A 264 22.09 16.64 -7.55
CA LEU A 264 22.72 16.85 -6.25
C LEU A 264 24.24 16.67 -6.33
N ASN A 265 24.72 15.62 -7.00
CA ASN A 265 26.14 15.38 -7.21
C ASN A 265 26.82 16.50 -8.03
N TRP A 266 26.14 17.00 -9.07
CA TRP A 266 26.65 18.11 -9.88
C TRP A 266 26.76 19.40 -9.06
N LEU A 267 25.76 19.71 -8.24
CA LEU A 267 25.77 20.85 -7.33
C LEU A 267 26.88 20.72 -6.26
N SER A 268 27.00 19.55 -5.65
CA SER A 268 28.03 19.31 -4.61
C SER A 268 29.44 19.42 -5.16
N SER A 269 29.68 18.94 -6.39
CA SER A 269 30.98 19.11 -7.08
C SER A 269 31.31 20.58 -7.36
N GLY A 270 30.29 21.41 -7.62
CA GLY A 270 30.49 22.86 -7.83
C GLY A 270 30.75 23.67 -6.56
N ILE A 271 30.37 23.14 -5.38
CA ILE A 271 30.48 23.84 -4.07
C ILE A 271 31.65 23.27 -3.25
N GLY A 272 32.38 22.25 -3.75
CA GLY A 272 33.49 21.61 -3.04
C GLY A 272 33.05 20.69 -1.88
N LEU A 273 31.81 20.28 -1.86
CA LEU A 273 31.31 19.23 -0.97
C LEU A 273 31.69 17.88 -1.58
N ASP A 274 32.65 17.20 -0.97
CA ASP A 274 33.18 15.92 -1.48
C ASP A 274 32.08 14.90 -1.70
N SER A 275 31.87 14.50 -2.95
CA SER A 275 30.98 13.42 -3.40
C SER A 275 31.44 12.02 -2.91
N ALA A 276 32.55 11.94 -2.19
CA ALA A 276 33.11 10.70 -1.63
C ALA A 276 32.21 10.00 -0.61
N ALA A 277 31.20 10.69 -0.07
CA ALA A 277 30.25 10.10 0.88
C ALA A 277 29.18 9.19 0.27
N ALA A 278 29.09 9.10 -1.06
CA ALA A 278 28.05 8.31 -1.75
C ALA A 278 28.29 6.79 -1.73
N GLY A 279 29.40 6.30 -1.23
CA GLY A 279 29.76 4.87 -1.33
C GLY A 279 30.56 4.27 -0.17
N SER A 280 31.02 5.05 0.79
CA SER A 280 31.77 4.53 1.94
C SER A 280 31.31 5.24 3.22
N LEU A 281 31.05 4.47 4.28
CA LEU A 281 30.93 4.98 5.64
C LEU A 281 32.12 5.91 5.92
N PRO A 282 31.93 7.14 6.45
CA PRO A 282 33.03 8.00 6.79
C PRO A 282 33.87 7.29 7.87
N ALA A 283 35.13 7.03 7.55
CA ALA A 283 36.13 6.68 8.55
C ALA A 283 36.16 7.84 9.54
N SER A 284 36.09 7.50 10.84
CA SER A 284 36.04 8.40 11.98
C SER A 284 36.90 9.64 11.78
N GLY A 285 36.32 10.82 11.77
CA GLY A 285 37.03 12.04 12.11
C GLY A 285 36.97 13.25 11.16
N SER A 286 36.27 13.25 10.03
CA SER A 286 36.22 14.43 9.17
C SER A 286 34.81 14.77 8.68
N ASP A 287 34.39 16.01 8.95
CA ASP A 287 33.20 16.72 8.45
C ASP A 287 31.85 15.96 8.50
N VAL A 288 31.38 15.71 9.72
CA VAL A 288 30.05 15.14 10.00
C VAL A 288 28.91 16.04 9.47
N SER A 289 29.13 17.37 9.35
CA SER A 289 28.08 18.31 8.94
C SER A 289 27.70 18.21 7.45
N GLY A 290 28.67 18.09 6.54
CA GLY A 290 28.42 18.01 5.12
C GLY A 290 27.79 16.68 4.68
N ALA A 291 28.20 15.57 5.31
CA ALA A 291 27.62 14.25 5.06
C ALA A 291 26.16 14.16 5.53
N THR A 292 25.81 14.84 6.63
CA THR A 292 24.43 14.92 7.13
C THR A 292 23.53 15.75 6.21
N ASP A 293 24.01 16.87 5.68
CA ASP A 293 23.22 17.73 4.78
C ASP A 293 22.97 17.05 3.43
N TYR A 294 23.96 16.37 2.86
CA TYR A 294 23.77 15.57 1.64
C TYR A 294 22.70 14.48 1.84
N GLY A 295 22.76 13.72 2.93
CA GLY A 295 21.80 12.69 3.27
C GLY A 295 20.38 13.24 3.45
N ARG A 296 20.23 14.42 4.08
CA ARG A 296 18.95 15.11 4.25
C ARG A 296 18.32 15.49 2.91
N ILE A 297 19.11 16.11 2.01
CA ILE A 297 18.62 16.46 0.67
C ILE A 297 18.29 15.21 -0.15
N ALA A 298 19.14 14.18 -0.08
CA ALA A 298 18.87 12.90 -0.75
C ALA A 298 17.56 12.26 -0.24
N MET A 299 17.23 12.38 1.04
CA MET A 299 15.96 11.91 1.59
C MET A 299 14.76 12.71 1.05
N HIS A 300 14.87 14.03 0.87
CA HIS A 300 13.84 14.81 0.19
C HIS A 300 13.64 14.40 -1.27
N ILE A 301 14.74 14.11 -1.99
CA ILE A 301 14.67 13.57 -3.36
C ILE A 301 13.98 12.20 -3.37
N LEU A 302 14.27 11.34 -2.39
CA LEU A 302 13.64 10.03 -2.27
C LEU A 302 12.14 10.15 -2.00
N MET A 303 11.73 11.08 -1.12
CA MET A 303 10.30 11.40 -0.92
C MET A 303 9.67 11.91 -2.22
N ALA A 304 10.31 12.84 -2.92
CA ALA A 304 9.82 13.33 -4.22
C ALA A 304 9.68 12.19 -5.24
N ALA A 305 10.62 11.25 -5.30
CA ALA A 305 10.52 10.07 -6.15
C ALA A 305 9.32 9.18 -5.78
N TYR A 306 9.07 9.00 -4.48
CA TYR A 306 7.88 8.28 -4.01
C TYR A 306 6.59 8.97 -4.43
N PHE A 307 6.52 10.29 -4.38
CA PHE A 307 5.33 11.04 -4.85
C PHE A 307 5.21 11.05 -6.38
N ALA A 308 6.33 11.03 -7.09
CA ALA A 308 6.32 10.94 -8.55
C ALA A 308 5.67 9.64 -9.05
N HIS A 309 5.88 8.51 -8.35
CA HIS A 309 5.21 7.27 -8.73
C HIS A 309 3.69 7.34 -8.55
N LEU A 310 3.18 7.98 -7.49
CA LEU A 310 1.74 8.18 -7.28
C LEU A 310 1.14 9.09 -8.35
N LEU A 311 1.84 10.18 -8.69
CA LEU A 311 1.44 11.08 -9.76
C LEU A 311 1.40 10.39 -11.11
N ALA A 312 2.45 9.62 -11.46
CA ALA A 312 2.50 8.88 -12.72
C ALA A 312 1.30 7.92 -12.86
N ARG A 313 0.94 7.20 -11.79
CA ARG A 313 -0.27 6.35 -11.75
C ARG A 313 -1.53 7.14 -11.97
N THR A 314 -1.71 8.21 -11.20
CA THR A 314 -2.89 9.07 -11.29
C THR A 314 -3.07 9.64 -12.68
N ILE A 315 -2.01 10.19 -13.28
CA ILE A 315 -2.06 10.76 -14.64
C ILE A 315 -2.41 9.68 -15.66
N TYR A 316 -1.73 8.52 -15.61
CA TYR A 316 -1.96 7.44 -16.55
C TYR A 316 -3.39 6.91 -16.49
N LEU A 317 -3.91 6.63 -15.28
CA LEU A 317 -5.25 6.10 -15.09
C LEU A 317 -6.31 7.14 -15.45
N SER A 318 -6.15 8.40 -15.05
CA SER A 318 -7.06 9.49 -15.41
C SER A 318 -7.14 9.71 -16.93
N ALA A 319 -6.00 9.66 -17.63
CA ALA A 319 -5.96 9.81 -19.08
C ALA A 319 -6.67 8.65 -19.82
N LYS A 320 -6.63 7.44 -19.24
CA LYS A 320 -7.26 6.26 -19.84
C LYS A 320 -8.69 6.00 -19.39
N TYR A 321 -9.20 6.73 -18.40
CA TYR A 321 -10.53 6.53 -17.85
C TYR A 321 -11.63 6.44 -18.91
N ARG A 322 -11.70 7.42 -19.82
CA ARG A 322 -12.73 7.44 -20.88
C ARG A 322 -12.70 6.25 -21.83
N LYS A 323 -11.55 5.60 -22.00
CA LYS A 323 -11.39 4.45 -22.90
C LYS A 323 -11.71 3.11 -22.23
N VAL A 324 -11.61 3.05 -20.90
CA VAL A 324 -11.69 1.80 -20.13
C VAL A 324 -13.05 1.65 -19.45
N VAL A 325 -13.65 2.76 -19.04
CA VAL A 325 -14.92 2.81 -18.28
C VAL A 325 -16.09 3.24 -19.19
N HIS A 326 -15.95 3.09 -20.50
CA HIS A 326 -17.07 3.26 -21.44
C HIS A 326 -17.91 1.98 -21.50
N ILE A 327 -19.20 2.15 -21.24
CA ILE A 327 -20.29 1.23 -21.62
C ILE A 327 -20.89 1.77 -22.93
#